data_a73dd2328b6bcbe2c583669d52fd5f7e
#
_entry.id   a73dd2328b6bcbe2c583669d52fd5f7e
#
_cell.length_a   1.000
_cell.length_b   1.000
_cell.length_c   1.000
_cell.angle_alpha   90.00
_cell.angle_beta   90.00
_cell.angle_gamma   90.00
#
_symmetry.space_group_name_H-M   'P 1'
#
loop_
_entity.id
_entity.type
_entity.pdbx_description
1 polymer ?
#
loop_
_entity_poly.entity_id
_entity_poly.type
_entity_poly.pdbx_seq_one_letter_code
_entity_poly.pdbx_strand_id
1 'polypeptide(L)'
;MRRPTPGIAARDPYNAQMSSAIPPTFPKHDPATPAFWDARFDAAFTPWDQGGVPQTLVQYVTEHSAQKKILIPGCGSAHEVRFFAERGWEVTAIDFSPAAVLRAKQLLVEFGGHVRVEDFFGGALGRERFDVIYERAFLCALPKRLWAQWAARVAELIPPEGRLIGFFFFDANEKGPPFGITPAALSEMLLPHFSLIEECAPTDSIAVFAGKERWQVWQRC
;
A
#
# COMPACT_ATOMS: atom_id res chain seq x y z
N MET A 1 7.39 3.34 -40.92
CA MET A 1 7.57 3.10 -39.48
C MET A 1 6.99 4.27 -38.71
N ARG A 2 5.83 4.08 -38.07
CA ARG A 2 5.20 5.11 -37.24
C ARG A 2 5.62 4.85 -35.79
N ARG A 3 6.17 5.87 -35.11
CA ARG A 3 6.49 5.80 -33.68
C ARG A 3 5.19 5.76 -32.86
N PRO A 4 5.08 4.93 -31.81
CA PRO A 4 3.93 5.00 -30.91
C PRO A 4 4.00 6.27 -30.09
N THR A 5 2.89 7.00 -30.03
CA THR A 5 2.68 8.16 -29.17
C THR A 5 2.61 7.71 -27.71
N PRO A 6 3.29 8.35 -26.74
CA PRO A 6 3.14 8.01 -25.34
C PRO A 6 1.72 8.34 -24.88
N GLY A 7 1.00 7.33 -24.38
CA GLY A 7 -0.31 7.49 -23.77
C GLY A 7 -0.20 8.40 -22.55
N ILE A 8 -0.87 9.55 -22.58
CA ILE A 8 -1.07 10.41 -21.42
C ILE A 8 -1.93 9.62 -20.46
N ALA A 9 -1.35 9.22 -19.30
CA ALA A 9 -2.13 8.68 -18.19
C ALA A 9 -3.20 9.70 -17.83
N ALA A 10 -4.48 9.33 -17.98
CA ALA A 10 -5.60 10.14 -17.56
C ALA A 10 -5.46 10.37 -16.04
N ARG A 11 -5.15 11.58 -15.63
CA ARG A 11 -5.20 12.00 -14.23
C ARG A 11 -6.63 11.81 -13.77
N ASP A 12 -6.82 11.11 -12.65
CA ASP A 12 -8.14 10.98 -12.01
C ASP A 12 -8.69 12.40 -11.78
N PRO A 13 -9.82 12.76 -12.41
CA PRO A 13 -10.40 14.11 -12.28
C PRO A 13 -10.79 14.42 -10.83
N TYR A 14 -10.90 13.40 -9.99
CA TYR A 14 -11.24 13.51 -8.58
C TYR A 14 -10.11 14.14 -7.75
N ASN A 15 -8.85 13.90 -8.08
CA ASN A 15 -7.69 14.44 -7.35
C ASN A 15 -7.30 15.86 -7.80
N ALA A 16 -7.80 16.33 -8.93
CA ALA A 16 -7.46 17.64 -9.48
C ALA A 16 -8.18 18.83 -8.77
N GLN A 17 -9.23 18.56 -8.00
CA GLN A 17 -10.04 19.61 -7.35
C GLN A 17 -9.57 19.99 -5.94
N MET A 18 -8.54 19.36 -5.38
CA MET A 18 -8.11 19.51 -3.97
C MET A 18 -7.12 20.65 -3.71
N SER A 19 -6.81 21.51 -4.70
CA SER A 19 -5.70 22.49 -4.59
C SER A 19 -5.99 23.76 -3.75
N SER A 20 -7.22 23.99 -3.23
CA SER A 20 -7.53 25.23 -2.48
C SER A 20 -8.60 25.10 -1.39
N ALA A 21 -9.13 23.92 -1.11
CA ALA A 21 -10.16 23.76 -0.09
C ALA A 21 -9.53 23.54 1.30
N ILE A 22 -10.11 24.16 2.33
CA ILE A 22 -9.79 23.91 3.72
C ILE A 22 -10.01 22.41 3.98
N PRO A 23 -9.02 21.68 4.53
CA PRO A 23 -9.17 20.25 4.79
C PRO A 23 -10.42 19.98 5.65
N PRO A 24 -11.21 18.95 5.33
CA PRO A 24 -12.39 18.63 6.10
C PRO A 24 -12.01 18.28 7.56
N THR A 25 -12.88 18.64 8.49
CA THR A 25 -12.75 18.25 9.90
C THR A 25 -13.39 16.90 10.09
N PHE A 26 -12.66 15.97 10.69
CA PHE A 26 -13.14 14.61 10.96
C PHE A 26 -13.39 14.37 12.44
N PRO A 27 -14.34 13.50 12.82
CA PRO A 27 -14.48 13.01 14.18
C PRO A 27 -13.15 12.38 14.66
N LYS A 28 -12.87 12.51 15.97
CA LYS A 28 -11.69 11.90 16.59
C LYS A 28 -11.93 10.39 16.75
N HIS A 29 -11.63 9.62 15.73
CA HIS A 29 -11.59 8.15 15.77
C HIS A 29 -10.14 7.66 15.88
N ASP A 30 -9.97 6.46 16.43
CA ASP A 30 -8.68 5.77 16.42
C ASP A 30 -8.37 5.27 14.99
N PRO A 31 -7.18 5.55 14.41
CA PRO A 31 -6.78 4.99 13.11
C PRO A 31 -6.78 3.45 13.03
N ALA A 32 -6.80 2.77 14.17
CA ALA A 32 -6.98 1.32 14.21
C ALA A 32 -8.45 0.86 14.07
N THR A 33 -9.37 1.76 13.73
CA THR A 33 -10.79 1.44 13.55
C THR A 33 -11.25 1.79 12.13
N PRO A 34 -12.17 0.99 11.53
CA PRO A 34 -12.71 1.29 10.21
C PRO A 34 -13.33 2.68 10.11
N ALA A 35 -14.03 3.14 11.15
CA ALA A 35 -14.71 4.43 11.16
C ALA A 35 -13.79 5.64 10.91
N PHE A 36 -12.49 5.54 11.27
CA PHE A 36 -11.52 6.59 10.97
C PHE A 36 -11.30 6.73 9.47
N TRP A 37 -11.21 5.62 8.76
CA TRP A 37 -10.93 5.58 7.33
C TRP A 37 -12.21 5.77 6.50
N ASP A 38 -13.33 5.15 6.92
CA ASP A 38 -14.63 5.33 6.27
C ASP A 38 -14.96 6.80 6.12
N ALA A 39 -14.85 7.60 7.21
CA ALA A 39 -15.10 9.04 7.16
C ALA A 39 -14.25 9.78 6.12
N ARG A 40 -13.04 9.32 5.85
CA ARG A 40 -12.13 9.93 4.85
C ARG A 40 -12.46 9.52 3.43
N PHE A 41 -12.74 8.25 3.21
CA PHE A 41 -13.17 7.75 1.91
C PHE A 41 -14.53 8.30 1.50
N ASP A 42 -15.49 8.38 2.43
CA ASP A 42 -16.81 8.98 2.20
C ASP A 42 -16.72 10.48 1.87
N ALA A 43 -15.79 11.19 2.51
CA ALA A 43 -15.53 12.61 2.24
C ALA A 43 -14.63 12.82 1.01
N ALA A 44 -14.20 11.74 0.35
CA ALA A 44 -13.24 11.80 -0.75
C ALA A 44 -11.92 12.51 -0.40
N PHE A 45 -11.50 12.45 0.83
CA PHE A 45 -10.27 13.04 1.32
C PHE A 45 -9.18 11.97 1.46
N THR A 46 -8.50 11.68 0.37
CA THR A 46 -7.45 10.65 0.28
C THR A 46 -6.11 11.22 -0.23
N PRO A 47 -5.46 12.15 0.51
CA PRO A 47 -4.24 12.81 0.05
C PRO A 47 -3.04 11.86 -0.13
N TRP A 48 -3.14 10.63 0.35
CA TRP A 48 -2.16 9.55 0.16
C TRP A 48 -2.39 8.75 -1.14
N ASP A 49 -3.49 8.98 -1.86
CA ASP A 49 -3.82 8.29 -3.10
C ASP A 49 -3.19 9.01 -4.29
N GLN A 50 -2.34 8.32 -5.02
CA GLN A 50 -1.62 8.86 -6.20
C GLN A 50 -2.46 8.80 -7.48
N GLY A 51 -3.58 8.06 -7.47
CA GLY A 51 -4.42 7.88 -8.66
C GLY A 51 -3.80 6.96 -9.71
N GLY A 52 -2.89 6.05 -9.34
CA GLY A 52 -2.22 5.14 -10.27
C GLY A 52 -1.16 4.27 -9.64
N VAL A 53 -0.45 3.52 -10.48
CA VAL A 53 0.62 2.61 -10.08
C VAL A 53 1.97 3.33 -10.14
N PRO A 54 2.79 3.30 -9.05
CA PRO A 54 4.10 3.94 -9.04
C PRO A 54 5.07 3.35 -10.05
N GLN A 55 5.88 4.20 -10.69
CA GLN A 55 6.84 3.77 -11.71
C GLN A 55 7.90 2.81 -11.16
N THR A 56 8.36 3.03 -9.92
CA THR A 56 9.30 2.12 -9.26
C THR A 56 8.72 0.70 -9.14
N LEU A 57 7.43 0.56 -8.79
CA LEU A 57 6.76 -0.74 -8.76
C LEU A 57 6.65 -1.35 -10.17
N VAL A 58 6.31 -0.55 -11.18
CA VAL A 58 6.23 -0.99 -12.59
C VAL A 58 7.56 -1.55 -13.05
N GLN A 59 8.66 -0.84 -12.76
CA GLN A 59 10.01 -1.28 -13.10
C GLN A 59 10.35 -2.59 -12.40
N TYR A 60 10.17 -2.66 -11.08
CA TYR A 60 10.46 -3.87 -10.29
C TYR A 60 9.72 -5.10 -10.84
N VAL A 61 8.41 -4.99 -11.11
CA VAL A 61 7.61 -6.12 -11.63
C VAL A 61 8.02 -6.50 -13.04
N THR A 62 8.49 -5.55 -13.86
CA THR A 62 8.99 -5.83 -15.20
C THR A 62 10.30 -6.64 -15.15
N GLU A 63 11.18 -6.32 -14.22
CA GLU A 63 12.45 -7.04 -14.00
C GLU A 63 12.25 -8.39 -13.32
N HIS A 64 11.16 -8.56 -12.56
CA HIS A 64 10.82 -9.77 -11.81
C HIS A 64 9.49 -10.37 -12.31
N SER A 65 9.42 -10.73 -13.57
CA SER A 65 8.18 -11.08 -14.30
C SER A 65 7.53 -12.42 -13.93
N ALA A 66 8.14 -13.23 -13.06
CA ALA A 66 7.53 -14.48 -12.61
C ALA A 66 6.21 -14.20 -11.86
N GLN A 67 5.12 -14.83 -12.33
CA GLN A 67 3.81 -14.72 -11.70
C GLN A 67 3.85 -15.29 -10.28
N LYS A 68 3.24 -14.58 -9.35
CA LYS A 68 3.28 -14.87 -7.92
C LYS A 68 1.93 -14.61 -7.27
N LYS A 69 1.74 -15.17 -6.08
CA LYS A 69 0.62 -14.84 -5.20
C LYS A 69 0.99 -13.60 -4.36
N ILE A 70 0.19 -12.54 -4.48
CA ILE A 70 0.46 -11.27 -3.81
C ILE A 70 -0.68 -10.84 -2.89
N LEU A 71 -0.32 -10.30 -1.72
CA LEU A 71 -1.21 -9.60 -0.81
C LEU A 71 -0.95 -8.09 -0.85
N ILE A 72 -2.01 -7.31 -0.93
CA ILE A 72 -2.00 -5.85 -0.81
C ILE A 72 -2.85 -5.45 0.42
N PRO A 73 -2.26 -5.32 1.61
CA PRO A 73 -2.99 -4.93 2.81
C PRO A 73 -3.21 -3.42 2.86
N GLY A 74 -4.36 -2.97 3.41
CA GLY A 74 -4.73 -1.56 3.46
C GLY A 74 -4.80 -0.95 2.07
N CYS A 75 -5.41 -1.67 1.13
CA CYS A 75 -5.30 -1.40 -0.31
C CYS A 75 -5.96 -0.07 -0.75
N GLY A 76 -6.81 0.54 0.07
CA GLY A 76 -7.49 1.79 -0.26
C GLY A 76 -8.21 1.71 -1.61
N SER A 77 -7.85 2.59 -2.56
CA SER A 77 -8.37 2.60 -3.94
C SER A 77 -7.88 1.44 -4.82
N ALA A 78 -6.89 0.69 -4.37
CA ALA A 78 -6.38 -0.56 -4.95
C ALA A 78 -5.96 -0.47 -6.44
N HIS A 79 -5.33 0.62 -6.86
CA HIS A 79 -4.91 0.83 -8.24
C HIS A 79 -3.97 -0.27 -8.76
N GLU A 80 -3.15 -0.86 -7.89
CA GLU A 80 -2.19 -1.90 -8.23
C GLU A 80 -2.84 -3.26 -8.52
N VAL A 81 -4.08 -3.48 -8.08
CA VAL A 81 -4.80 -4.76 -8.30
C VAL A 81 -4.90 -5.08 -9.79
N ARG A 82 -5.40 -4.13 -10.60
CA ARG A 82 -5.49 -4.32 -12.05
C ARG A 82 -4.12 -4.57 -12.66
N PHE A 83 -3.11 -3.81 -12.26
CA PHE A 83 -1.75 -3.92 -12.77
C PHE A 83 -1.15 -5.31 -12.58
N PHE A 84 -1.34 -5.92 -11.41
CA PHE A 84 -0.87 -7.28 -11.12
C PHE A 84 -1.73 -8.33 -11.80
N ALA A 85 -3.07 -8.21 -11.76
CA ALA A 85 -4.00 -9.18 -12.34
C ALA A 85 -3.82 -9.31 -13.87
N GLU A 86 -3.69 -8.18 -14.59
CA GLU A 86 -3.42 -8.18 -16.04
C GLU A 86 -2.09 -8.86 -16.41
N ARG A 87 -1.17 -8.98 -15.45
CA ARG A 87 0.11 -9.71 -15.59
C ARG A 87 0.05 -11.15 -15.11
N GLY A 88 -1.16 -11.64 -14.79
CA GLY A 88 -1.39 -13.03 -14.38
C GLY A 88 -0.99 -13.36 -12.95
N TRP A 89 -0.82 -12.35 -12.08
CA TRP A 89 -0.57 -12.58 -10.65
C TRP A 89 -1.88 -12.99 -9.94
N GLU A 90 -1.76 -13.86 -8.94
CA GLU A 90 -2.86 -14.17 -8.03
C GLU A 90 -2.97 -13.07 -6.96
N VAL A 91 -3.88 -12.14 -7.16
CA VAL A 91 -3.99 -10.93 -6.31
C VAL A 91 -5.04 -11.12 -5.23
N THR A 92 -4.65 -10.82 -4.00
CA THR A 92 -5.55 -10.59 -2.86
C THR A 92 -5.31 -9.18 -2.34
N ALA A 93 -6.33 -8.34 -2.35
CA ALA A 93 -6.28 -7.00 -1.78
C ALA A 93 -7.30 -6.88 -0.64
N ILE A 94 -6.87 -6.35 0.48
CA ILE A 94 -7.74 -6.22 1.66
C ILE A 94 -7.69 -4.80 2.21
N ASP A 95 -8.83 -4.36 2.70
CA ASP A 95 -8.93 -3.17 3.56
C ASP A 95 -10.03 -3.43 4.60
N PHE A 96 -9.82 -2.97 5.83
CA PHE A 96 -10.83 -3.15 6.86
C PHE A 96 -11.93 -2.07 6.82
N SER A 97 -11.75 -1.00 6.02
CA SER A 97 -12.73 0.04 5.75
C SER A 97 -13.69 -0.41 4.64
N PRO A 98 -14.99 -0.62 4.92
CA PRO A 98 -15.99 -0.87 3.89
C PRO A 98 -16.07 0.22 2.83
N ALA A 99 -15.89 1.49 3.20
CA ALA A 99 -15.90 2.61 2.26
C ALA A 99 -14.70 2.56 1.29
N ALA A 100 -13.51 2.20 1.78
CA ALA A 100 -12.33 1.97 0.93
C ALA A 100 -12.60 0.85 -0.10
N VAL A 101 -13.09 -0.30 0.37
CA VAL A 101 -13.40 -1.45 -0.51
C VAL A 101 -14.48 -1.11 -1.53
N LEU A 102 -15.51 -0.38 -1.13
CA LEU A 102 -16.54 0.09 -2.07
C LEU A 102 -15.92 0.97 -3.17
N ARG A 103 -15.07 1.93 -2.78
CA ARG A 103 -14.34 2.80 -3.71
C ARG A 103 -13.45 1.99 -4.66
N ALA A 104 -12.67 1.06 -4.13
CA ALA A 104 -11.81 0.18 -4.94
C ALA A 104 -12.62 -0.62 -5.97
N LYS A 105 -13.72 -1.24 -5.58
CA LYS A 105 -14.59 -2.01 -6.49
C LYS A 105 -15.21 -1.15 -7.60
N GLN A 106 -15.56 0.09 -7.28
CA GLN A 106 -16.05 1.05 -8.29
C GLN A 106 -14.99 1.41 -9.33
N LEU A 107 -13.72 1.56 -8.91
CA LEU A 107 -12.61 1.88 -9.80
C LEU A 107 -12.15 0.67 -10.64
N LEU A 108 -12.17 -0.51 -10.05
CA LEU A 108 -11.61 -1.73 -10.64
C LEU A 108 -12.60 -2.46 -11.55
N VAL A 109 -13.91 -2.24 -11.40
CA VAL A 109 -14.99 -2.90 -12.17
C VAL A 109 -14.81 -4.42 -12.18
N GLU A 110 -14.30 -4.98 -13.28
CA GLU A 110 -14.10 -6.43 -13.47
C GLU A 110 -13.07 -7.06 -12.53
N PHE A 111 -12.09 -6.28 -12.04
CA PHE A 111 -11.09 -6.74 -11.05
C PHE A 111 -11.54 -6.58 -9.59
N GLY A 112 -12.75 -6.07 -9.35
CA GLY A 112 -13.28 -5.84 -7.99
C GLY A 112 -13.39 -7.11 -7.14
N GLY A 113 -13.41 -8.30 -7.75
CA GLY A 113 -13.42 -9.59 -7.06
C GLY A 113 -12.14 -9.89 -6.27
N HIS A 114 -11.04 -9.24 -6.61
CA HIS A 114 -9.76 -9.36 -5.89
C HIS A 114 -9.73 -8.57 -4.57
N VAL A 115 -10.70 -7.67 -4.34
CA VAL A 115 -10.75 -6.78 -3.16
C VAL A 115 -11.84 -7.23 -2.20
N ARG A 116 -11.50 -7.37 -0.92
CA ARG A 116 -12.43 -7.77 0.13
C ARG A 116 -12.28 -6.93 1.41
N VAL A 117 -13.39 -6.76 2.14
CA VAL A 117 -13.35 -6.16 3.48
C VAL A 117 -12.75 -7.18 4.43
N GLU A 118 -11.56 -6.88 4.96
CA GLU A 118 -10.85 -7.78 5.86
C GLU A 118 -9.83 -7.03 6.70
N ASP A 119 -9.73 -7.42 7.98
CA ASP A 119 -8.71 -6.94 8.89
C ASP A 119 -7.42 -7.75 8.72
N PHE A 120 -6.31 -7.07 8.42
CA PHE A 120 -4.98 -7.69 8.28
C PHE A 120 -4.56 -8.49 9.53
N PHE A 121 -4.98 -8.04 10.71
CA PHE A 121 -4.72 -8.71 11.98
C PHE A 121 -5.77 -9.77 12.34
N GLY A 122 -6.86 -9.83 11.57
CA GLY A 122 -7.93 -10.80 11.75
C GLY A 122 -7.53 -12.21 11.31
N GLY A 123 -8.39 -13.18 11.70
CA GLY A 123 -8.15 -14.58 11.38
C GLY A 123 -8.58 -15.03 9.98
N ALA A 124 -9.21 -14.16 9.16
CA ALA A 124 -9.81 -14.58 7.89
C ALA A 124 -8.76 -14.95 6.81
N LEU A 125 -7.58 -14.29 6.79
CA LEU A 125 -6.43 -14.74 5.99
C LEU A 125 -5.93 -16.13 6.43
N GLY A 126 -6.27 -16.54 7.65
CA GLY A 126 -5.96 -17.87 8.15
C GLY A 126 -4.48 -18.25 8.02
N ARG A 127 -4.24 -19.39 7.37
CA ARG A 127 -2.90 -19.91 7.06
C ARG A 127 -2.48 -19.63 5.61
N GLU A 128 -3.15 -18.72 4.92
CA GLU A 128 -2.72 -18.33 3.58
C GLU A 128 -1.25 -17.88 3.59
N ARG A 129 -0.58 -18.13 2.48
CA ARG A 129 0.80 -17.70 2.26
C ARG A 129 0.86 -16.93 0.95
N PHE A 130 1.70 -15.90 0.94
CA PHE A 130 1.86 -15.00 -0.21
C PHE A 130 3.35 -14.94 -0.55
N ASP A 131 3.69 -15.15 -1.81
CA ASP A 131 5.07 -15.00 -2.28
C ASP A 131 5.56 -13.57 -2.11
N VAL A 132 4.62 -12.62 -2.19
CA VAL A 132 4.87 -11.18 -2.06
C VAL A 132 3.80 -10.52 -1.21
N ILE A 133 4.21 -9.64 -0.29
CA ILE A 133 3.34 -8.61 0.30
C ILE A 133 3.80 -7.26 -0.21
N TYR A 134 2.86 -6.44 -0.71
CA TYR A 134 3.14 -5.10 -1.19
C TYR A 134 2.71 -4.06 -0.14
N GLU A 135 3.68 -3.29 0.32
CA GLU A 135 3.51 -2.20 1.30
C GLU A 135 3.40 -0.85 0.57
N ARG A 136 2.29 -0.17 0.78
CA ARG A 136 2.11 1.21 0.33
C ARG A 136 1.23 1.97 1.30
N ALA A 137 1.85 2.87 2.07
CA ALA A 137 1.18 3.71 3.06
C ALA A 137 0.36 2.95 4.14
N PHE A 138 0.54 1.64 4.28
CA PHE A 138 -0.17 0.83 5.27
C PHE A 138 0.51 0.87 6.64
N LEU A 139 1.82 0.61 6.73
CA LEU A 139 2.56 0.68 7.99
C LEU A 139 2.45 2.07 8.64
N CYS A 140 2.63 3.13 7.85
CA CYS A 140 2.52 4.50 8.36
C CYS A 140 1.08 4.92 8.69
N ALA A 141 0.07 4.18 8.25
CA ALA A 141 -1.32 4.36 8.64
C ALA A 141 -1.63 3.73 10.00
N LEU A 142 -0.86 2.71 10.42
CA LEU A 142 -1.06 1.98 11.67
C LEU A 142 -0.48 2.75 12.87
N PRO A 143 -1.25 2.87 13.98
CA PRO A 143 -0.69 3.35 15.25
C PRO A 143 0.54 2.53 15.66
N LYS A 144 1.55 3.20 16.20
CA LYS A 144 2.86 2.57 16.58
C LYS A 144 2.72 1.32 17.46
N ARG A 145 1.68 1.24 18.30
CA ARG A 145 1.38 0.05 19.12
C ARG A 145 1.11 -1.22 18.33
N LEU A 146 0.78 -1.12 17.03
CA LEU A 146 0.52 -2.26 16.14
C LEU A 146 1.73 -2.67 15.30
N TRP A 147 2.83 -1.93 15.30
CA TRP A 147 3.96 -2.18 14.42
C TRP A 147 4.65 -3.53 14.66
N ALA A 148 4.87 -3.89 15.93
CA ALA A 148 5.44 -5.20 16.24
C ALA A 148 4.53 -6.35 15.79
N GLN A 149 3.21 -6.20 15.96
CA GLN A 149 2.23 -7.16 15.47
C GLN A 149 2.19 -7.22 13.95
N TRP A 150 2.31 -6.06 13.27
CA TRP A 150 2.44 -6.00 11.82
C TRP A 150 3.66 -6.77 11.31
N ALA A 151 4.84 -6.54 11.87
CA ALA A 151 6.07 -7.23 11.46
C ALA A 151 5.96 -8.76 11.66
N ALA A 152 5.43 -9.19 12.81
CA ALA A 152 5.19 -10.62 13.08
C ALA A 152 4.20 -11.23 12.07
N ARG A 153 3.12 -10.52 11.74
CA ARG A 153 2.11 -10.98 10.79
C ARG A 153 2.65 -11.04 9.37
N VAL A 154 3.42 -10.06 8.93
CA VAL A 154 4.12 -10.09 7.64
C VAL A 154 5.04 -11.31 7.55
N ALA A 155 5.84 -11.57 8.60
CA ALA A 155 6.73 -12.73 8.65
C ALA A 155 5.97 -14.07 8.67
N GLU A 156 4.78 -14.13 9.26
CA GLU A 156 3.92 -15.30 9.22
C GLU A 156 3.36 -15.57 7.82
N LEU A 157 2.93 -14.53 7.11
CA LEU A 157 2.24 -14.65 5.82
C LEU A 157 3.20 -14.89 4.64
N ILE A 158 4.47 -14.51 4.77
CA ILE A 158 5.50 -14.68 3.73
C ILE A 158 6.31 -15.95 4.03
N PRO A 159 6.33 -16.96 3.12
CA PRO A 159 7.19 -18.13 3.27
C PRO A 159 8.68 -17.75 3.07
N PRO A 160 9.64 -18.64 3.47
CA PRO A 160 11.05 -18.47 3.10
C PRO A 160 11.22 -18.14 1.62
N GLU A 161 12.18 -17.27 1.27
CA GLU A 161 12.44 -16.72 -0.07
C GLU A 161 11.35 -15.78 -0.61
N GLY A 162 10.18 -15.67 0.03
CA GLY A 162 9.17 -14.68 -0.32
C GLY A 162 9.62 -13.25 0.03
N ARG A 163 8.90 -12.25 -0.43
CA ARG A 163 9.34 -10.85 -0.36
C ARG A 163 8.28 -9.92 0.21
N LEU A 164 8.73 -9.01 1.07
CA LEU A 164 8.01 -7.78 1.40
C LEU A 164 8.60 -6.66 0.53
N ILE A 165 7.79 -6.07 -0.32
CA ILE A 165 8.22 -5.00 -1.22
C ILE A 165 7.35 -3.76 -1.01
N GLY A 166 7.89 -2.58 -1.22
CA GLY A 166 7.05 -1.38 -1.17
C GLY A 166 7.76 -0.11 -0.78
N PHE A 167 6.95 0.88 -0.43
CA PHE A 167 7.38 2.23 -0.09
C PHE A 167 7.23 2.48 1.40
N PHE A 168 8.35 2.67 2.09
CA PHE A 168 8.38 2.92 3.52
C PHE A 168 8.55 4.40 3.79
N PHE A 169 7.67 4.94 4.63
CA PHE A 169 7.67 6.36 5.00
C PHE A 169 8.55 6.60 6.22
N PHE A 170 9.64 7.35 6.04
CA PHE A 170 10.60 7.68 7.08
C PHE A 170 10.42 9.12 7.56
N ASP A 171 10.06 9.28 8.83
CA ASP A 171 9.94 10.57 9.50
C ASP A 171 10.18 10.39 11.02
N ALA A 172 10.55 11.47 11.69
CA ALA A 172 10.61 11.54 13.14
C ALA A 172 9.27 11.91 13.78
N ASN A 173 8.21 12.16 12.98
CA ASN A 173 6.91 12.57 13.49
C ASN A 173 6.24 11.46 14.29
N GLU A 174 5.88 11.76 15.53
CA GLU A 174 5.16 10.83 16.41
C GLU A 174 3.64 10.85 16.21
N LYS A 175 3.12 11.96 15.67
CA LYS A 175 1.69 12.12 15.39
C LYS A 175 1.39 11.64 13.98
N GLY A 176 0.28 10.95 13.82
CA GLY A 176 -0.14 10.40 12.54
C GLY A 176 -1.64 10.14 12.49
N PRO A 177 -2.13 9.48 11.43
CA PRO A 177 -1.39 9.10 10.23
C PRO A 177 -1.01 10.28 9.32
N PRO A 178 0.12 10.20 8.60
CA PRO A 178 1.10 9.11 8.61
C PRO A 178 1.98 9.15 9.86
N PHE A 179 2.18 7.98 10.49
CA PHE A 179 3.13 7.83 11.60
C PHE A 179 4.53 7.60 11.08
N GLY A 180 5.48 8.42 11.49
CA GLY A 180 6.88 8.29 11.07
C GLY A 180 7.59 7.15 11.78
N ILE A 181 8.39 6.39 11.03
CA ILE A 181 9.36 5.42 11.55
C ILE A 181 10.77 5.83 11.13
N THR A 182 11.78 5.49 11.92
CA THR A 182 13.18 5.68 11.51
C THR A 182 13.69 4.45 10.74
N PRO A 183 14.68 4.58 9.83
CA PRO A 183 15.29 3.42 9.18
C PRO A 183 15.81 2.37 10.17
N ALA A 184 16.41 2.81 11.28
CA ALA A 184 16.90 1.90 12.32
C ALA A 184 15.75 1.11 12.97
N ALA A 185 14.65 1.76 13.34
CA ALA A 185 13.50 1.09 13.95
C ALA A 185 12.81 0.10 13.01
N LEU A 186 12.70 0.41 11.71
CA LEU A 186 12.19 -0.52 10.71
C LEU A 186 13.11 -1.74 10.58
N SER A 187 14.43 -1.50 10.49
CA SER A 187 15.41 -2.58 10.42
C SER A 187 15.37 -3.46 11.66
N GLU A 188 15.30 -2.91 12.85
CA GLU A 188 15.18 -3.66 14.10
C GLU A 188 13.96 -4.59 14.10
N MET A 189 12.84 -4.14 13.55
CA MET A 189 11.62 -4.97 13.45
C MET A 189 11.72 -6.08 12.40
N LEU A 190 12.36 -5.82 11.26
CA LEU A 190 12.35 -6.74 10.12
C LEU A 190 13.53 -7.71 10.10
N LEU A 191 14.73 -7.29 10.50
CA LEU A 191 15.95 -8.11 10.46
C LEU A 191 15.86 -9.47 11.18
N PRO A 192 15.05 -9.67 12.23
CA PRO A 192 14.86 -11.00 12.81
C PRO A 192 14.27 -12.03 11.83
N HIS A 193 13.63 -11.57 10.75
CA HIS A 193 12.89 -12.41 9.82
C HIS A 193 13.24 -12.19 8.35
N PHE A 194 13.85 -11.07 8.02
CA PHE A 194 14.08 -10.63 6.65
C PHE A 194 15.49 -10.04 6.47
N SER A 195 16.01 -10.12 5.26
CA SER A 195 17.20 -9.39 4.81
C SER A 195 16.80 -8.31 3.82
N LEU A 196 17.31 -7.09 4.00
CA LEU A 196 17.14 -6.01 3.01
C LEU A 196 18.02 -6.32 1.79
N ILE A 197 17.42 -6.46 0.62
CA ILE A 197 18.12 -6.80 -0.62
C ILE A 197 18.15 -5.67 -1.65
N GLU A 198 17.24 -4.68 -1.52
CA GLU A 198 17.22 -3.52 -2.41
C GLU A 198 16.68 -2.30 -1.66
N GLU A 199 17.27 -1.13 -1.89
CA GLU A 199 16.74 0.16 -1.44
C GLU A 199 17.05 1.25 -2.47
N CYS A 200 16.06 2.08 -2.80
CA CYS A 200 16.26 3.29 -3.59
C CYS A 200 15.28 4.41 -3.24
N ALA A 201 15.59 5.62 -3.67
CA ALA A 201 14.64 6.73 -3.59
C ALA A 201 13.66 6.64 -4.75
N PRO A 202 12.33 6.66 -4.52
CA PRO A 202 11.36 6.70 -5.60
C PRO A 202 11.41 8.05 -6.33
N THR A 203 11.12 8.04 -7.63
CA THR A 203 11.15 9.24 -8.48
C THR A 203 9.79 9.94 -8.58
N ASP A 204 8.74 9.28 -8.13
CA ASP A 204 7.34 9.68 -8.30
C ASP A 204 6.54 9.69 -6.99
N SER A 205 7.20 10.01 -5.87
CA SER A 205 6.51 10.18 -4.58
C SER A 205 5.44 11.26 -4.66
N ILE A 206 4.29 10.98 -4.05
CA ILE A 206 3.24 11.98 -3.87
C ILE A 206 3.66 13.05 -2.85
N ALA A 207 3.03 14.22 -2.93
CA ALA A 207 3.45 15.41 -2.16
C ALA A 207 3.54 15.15 -0.64
N VAL A 208 2.61 14.37 -0.06
CA VAL A 208 2.59 14.08 1.39
C VAL A 208 3.76 13.21 1.85
N PHE A 209 4.41 12.47 0.93
CA PHE A 209 5.52 11.56 1.23
C PHE A 209 6.85 11.99 0.58
N ALA A 210 6.82 13.05 -0.25
CA ALA A 210 7.97 13.47 -1.03
C ALA A 210 9.22 13.69 -0.16
N GLY A 211 10.33 13.06 -0.56
CA GLY A 211 11.61 13.10 0.14
C GLY A 211 11.69 12.26 1.42
N LYS A 212 10.60 11.63 1.82
CA LYS A 212 10.48 10.83 3.05
C LYS A 212 10.16 9.35 2.78
N GLU A 213 9.97 8.96 1.54
CA GLU A 213 9.78 7.57 1.15
C GLU A 213 11.08 6.94 0.67
N ARG A 214 11.19 5.63 0.89
CA ARG A 214 12.15 4.74 0.23
C ARG A 214 11.42 3.53 -0.31
N TRP A 215 11.73 3.16 -1.54
CA TRP A 215 11.44 1.83 -2.05
C TRP A 215 12.39 0.85 -1.39
N GLN A 216 11.86 -0.25 -0.86
CA GLN A 216 12.66 -1.32 -0.26
C GLN A 216 12.12 -2.69 -0.65
N VAL A 217 13.03 -3.64 -0.81
CA VAL A 217 12.74 -5.07 -1.00
C VAL A 217 13.42 -5.86 0.12
N TRP A 218 12.60 -6.56 0.89
CA TRP A 218 13.02 -7.40 2.00
C TRP A 218 12.73 -8.85 1.65
N GLN A 219 13.72 -9.72 1.71
CA GLN A 219 13.59 -11.15 1.46
C GLN A 219 13.45 -11.90 2.78
N ARG A 220 12.47 -12.81 2.85
CA ARG A 220 12.24 -13.69 4.02
C ARG A 220 13.37 -14.69 4.13
N CYS A 221 14.01 -14.79 5.31
CA CYS A 221 15.05 -15.77 5.61
C CYS A 221 14.49 -17.18 5.79
#